data_7cf18eef779d3cf582b837f544d69752
#
_entry.id   7cf18eef779d3cf582b837f544d69752
#
_cell.length_a   1.000
_cell.length_b   1.000
_cell.length_c   1.000
_cell.angle_alpha   90.00
_cell.angle_beta   90.00
_cell.angle_gamma   90.00
#
_symmetry.space_group_name_H-M   'P 1'
#
loop_
_entity.id
_entity.type
_entity.pdbx_description
1 polymer ?
#
loop_
_entity_poly.entity_id
_entity_poly.type
_entity_poly.pdbx_seq_one_letter_code
_entity_poly.pdbx_strand_id
1 'polypeptide(L)'
;MRKMSDLNRSQTVLLVDAMGLYLRHFVAHPAMGKDGQHVGGIIGFLTDLKKIVERFNPNPVYVIWEGGGSPRRRAIFKDYKSHRRPERLNRFYEDDIPNTVAGRDNQVKILVKLLKLTPICQVYVPDCEADDVIGYMSRYHFKDALKIILSADKDYYQLISEGSIIYSPTWKKLIQEQEVVDRFGVHPVNFALAKAVCGDDSDNIPGIEGVGFKTLAKRFPALALDTSVTLQELLTEASHKVESGSKVQAYKNIADNEVLIQRNLSLVTLDTANLAAYQIKRINDICDNFKPSRNKIEFIRALLNEGIQTFNVDQLFLALSHIQTS
;
A
#
# COMPACT_ATOMS: atom_id res chain seq x y z
N MET A 1 -21.32 -9.81 -12.56
CA MET A 1 -20.96 -9.39 -11.20
C MET A 1 -21.23 -10.52 -10.21
N ARG A 2 -20.23 -11.32 -9.86
CA ARG A 2 -20.35 -12.22 -8.71
C ARG A 2 -20.38 -11.35 -7.47
N LYS A 3 -21.41 -11.51 -6.64
CA LYS A 3 -21.48 -10.80 -5.35
C LYS A 3 -20.36 -11.31 -4.43
N MET A 4 -19.77 -10.46 -3.62
CA MET A 4 -18.78 -10.82 -2.58
C MET A 4 -19.24 -11.99 -1.66
N SER A 5 -20.56 -12.30 -1.69
CA SER A 5 -21.16 -13.47 -1.03
C SER A 5 -20.75 -14.82 -1.62
N ASP A 6 -20.27 -14.84 -2.88
CA ASP A 6 -20.06 -16.08 -3.65
C ASP A 6 -18.59 -16.52 -3.69
N LEU A 7 -17.68 -15.68 -3.19
CA LEU A 7 -16.28 -16.08 -2.95
C LEU A 7 -16.26 -17.01 -1.75
N ASN A 8 -15.72 -18.20 -1.97
CA ASN A 8 -15.56 -19.21 -0.93
C ASN A 8 -14.74 -18.60 0.24
N ARG A 9 -15.42 -18.12 1.29
CA ARG A 9 -14.87 -17.33 2.41
C ARG A 9 -13.96 -18.14 3.34
N SER A 10 -13.39 -19.23 2.89
CA SER A 10 -12.59 -20.10 3.74
C SER A 10 -11.32 -19.41 4.26
N GLN A 11 -10.81 -18.39 3.57
CA GLN A 11 -9.63 -17.67 4.04
C GLN A 11 -9.62 -16.22 3.51
N THR A 12 -9.83 -15.26 4.41
CA THR A 12 -9.63 -13.83 4.14
C THR A 12 -8.31 -13.38 4.75
N VAL A 13 -7.38 -12.93 3.93
CA VAL A 13 -6.06 -12.43 4.35
C VAL A 13 -6.08 -10.91 4.44
N LEU A 14 -5.60 -10.34 5.55
CA LEU A 14 -5.38 -8.90 5.67
C LEU A 14 -3.90 -8.58 5.46
N LEU A 15 -3.61 -7.75 4.47
CA LEU A 15 -2.28 -7.20 4.18
C LEU A 15 -2.27 -5.71 4.54
N VAL A 16 -1.48 -5.33 5.53
CA VAL A 16 -1.42 -3.96 6.06
C VAL A 16 -0.14 -3.29 5.59
N ASP A 17 -0.26 -2.21 4.83
CA ASP A 17 0.84 -1.27 4.59
C ASP A 17 1.15 -0.54 5.90
N ALA A 18 2.20 -1.00 6.59
CA ALA A 18 2.51 -0.58 7.94
C ALA A 18 2.85 0.90 8.03
N MET A 19 3.75 1.37 7.14
CA MET A 19 4.20 2.76 7.19
C MET A 19 3.13 3.72 6.74
N GLY A 20 2.35 3.38 5.72
CA GLY A 20 1.22 4.19 5.26
C GLY A 20 0.16 4.38 6.35
N LEU A 21 -0.21 3.30 7.05
CA LEU A 21 -1.15 3.38 8.17
C LEU A 21 -0.55 4.13 9.37
N TYR A 22 0.70 3.84 9.73
CA TYR A 22 1.39 4.45 10.86
C TYR A 22 1.55 5.97 10.68
N LEU A 23 2.12 6.42 9.55
CA LEU A 23 2.38 7.84 9.29
C LEU A 23 1.10 8.66 9.27
N ARG A 24 0.01 8.10 8.73
CA ARG A 24 -1.30 8.74 8.78
C ARG A 24 -1.69 9.14 10.22
N HIS A 25 -1.49 8.24 11.17
CA HIS A 25 -1.82 8.50 12.58
C HIS A 25 -0.75 9.31 13.29
N PHE A 26 0.51 9.11 12.97
CA PHE A 26 1.61 9.91 13.50
C PHE A 26 1.39 11.40 13.22
N VAL A 27 0.93 11.74 12.00
CA VAL A 27 0.68 13.11 11.59
C VAL A 27 -0.64 13.67 12.11
N ALA A 28 -1.69 12.83 12.25
CA ALA A 28 -3.06 13.31 12.44
C ALA A 28 -3.68 13.01 13.82
N HIS A 29 -3.05 12.13 14.64
CA HIS A 29 -3.65 11.71 15.91
C HIS A 29 -2.95 12.38 17.11
N PRO A 30 -3.59 13.34 17.79
CA PRO A 30 -2.97 14.11 18.88
C PRO A 30 -3.05 13.37 20.21
N ALA A 31 -2.36 12.21 20.35
CA ALA A 31 -2.31 11.48 21.59
C ALA A 31 -0.94 11.62 22.25
N MET A 32 -0.98 11.93 23.55
CA MET A 32 0.21 12.07 24.39
C MET A 32 0.27 10.93 25.40
N GLY A 33 1.47 10.45 25.64
CA GLY A 33 1.74 9.52 26.74
C GLY A 33 1.81 10.25 28.09
N LYS A 34 1.92 9.47 29.16
CA LYS A 34 1.97 9.98 30.55
C LYS A 34 3.08 11.01 30.74
N ASP A 35 4.22 10.81 30.08
CA ASP A 35 5.40 11.66 30.25
C ASP A 35 5.48 12.78 29.20
N GLY A 36 4.36 13.09 28.54
CA GLY A 36 4.26 14.17 27.56
C GLY A 36 4.81 13.83 26.17
N GLN A 37 5.24 12.59 25.92
CA GLN A 37 5.71 12.16 24.59
C GLN A 37 4.52 11.90 23.65
N HIS A 38 4.71 12.21 22.38
CA HIS A 38 3.73 11.86 21.34
C HIS A 38 3.64 10.35 21.15
N VAL A 39 2.43 9.79 21.16
CA VAL A 39 2.14 8.37 20.99
C VAL A 39 1.01 8.09 20.00
N GLY A 40 0.59 9.14 19.26
CA GLY A 40 -0.56 9.08 18.36
C GLY A 40 -0.42 8.05 17.24
N GLY A 41 0.79 7.87 16.72
CA GLY A 41 1.07 6.87 15.71
C GLY A 41 0.77 5.45 16.20
N ILE A 42 1.16 5.12 17.43
CA ILE A 42 0.93 3.80 18.03
C ILE A 42 -0.57 3.58 18.28
N ILE A 43 -1.20 4.51 19.01
CA ILE A 43 -2.61 4.37 19.40
C ILE A 43 -3.52 4.32 18.17
N GLY A 44 -3.28 5.21 17.20
CA GLY A 44 -4.07 5.28 15.99
C GLY A 44 -3.92 4.01 15.13
N PHE A 45 -2.68 3.54 14.94
CA PHE A 45 -2.42 2.30 14.21
C PHE A 45 -3.15 1.10 14.84
N LEU A 46 -2.98 0.88 16.14
CA LEU A 46 -3.63 -0.24 16.85
C LEU A 46 -5.16 -0.12 16.83
N THR A 47 -5.69 1.11 16.91
CA THR A 47 -7.13 1.37 16.87
C THR A 47 -7.73 1.03 15.51
N ASP A 48 -7.10 1.46 14.42
CA ASP A 48 -7.61 1.17 13.08
C ASP A 48 -7.41 -0.30 12.72
N LEU A 49 -6.27 -0.90 13.08
CA LEU A 49 -6.04 -2.32 12.91
C LEU A 49 -7.13 -3.15 13.62
N LYS A 50 -7.45 -2.83 14.89
CA LYS A 50 -8.53 -3.46 15.63
C LYS A 50 -9.86 -3.38 14.87
N LYS A 51 -10.26 -2.17 14.45
CA LYS A 51 -11.53 -1.96 13.72
C LYS A 51 -11.63 -2.76 12.43
N ILE A 52 -10.50 -2.86 11.70
CA ILE A 52 -10.47 -3.63 10.44
C ILE A 52 -10.57 -5.12 10.70
N VAL A 53 -9.87 -5.60 11.73
CA VAL A 53 -9.98 -7.01 12.15
C VAL A 53 -11.40 -7.34 12.61
N GLU A 54 -12.02 -6.51 13.44
CA GLU A 54 -13.43 -6.68 13.87
C GLU A 54 -14.40 -6.69 12.67
N ARG A 55 -14.16 -5.82 11.69
CA ARG A 55 -15.05 -5.67 10.53
C ARG A 55 -14.98 -6.84 9.56
N PHE A 56 -13.81 -7.36 9.30
CA PHE A 56 -13.59 -8.34 8.21
C PHE A 56 -13.24 -9.72 8.69
N ASN A 57 -12.95 -9.87 9.98
CA ASN A 57 -12.56 -11.15 10.60
C ASN A 57 -11.47 -11.91 9.81
N PRO A 58 -10.37 -11.25 9.41
CA PRO A 58 -9.35 -11.86 8.57
C PRO A 58 -8.50 -12.86 9.34
N ASN A 59 -8.13 -13.95 8.68
CA ASN A 59 -7.17 -14.91 9.18
C ASN A 59 -6.42 -15.54 7.99
N PRO A 60 -5.10 -15.27 7.86
CA PRO A 60 -4.20 -14.52 8.76
C PRO A 60 -4.17 -12.99 8.54
N VAL A 61 -3.44 -12.29 9.44
CA VAL A 61 -3.15 -10.85 9.36
C VAL A 61 -1.65 -10.64 9.23
N TYR A 62 -1.25 -9.88 8.22
CA TYR A 62 0.14 -9.49 7.95
C TYR A 62 0.31 -7.98 8.04
N VAL A 63 1.34 -7.53 8.73
CA VAL A 63 1.80 -6.14 8.78
C VAL A 63 3.13 -6.06 8.07
N ILE A 64 3.16 -5.35 6.94
CA ILE A 64 4.31 -5.30 6.04
C ILE A 64 5.05 -3.96 6.25
N TRP A 65 6.30 -4.05 6.69
CA TRP A 65 7.16 -2.90 6.97
C TRP A 65 8.01 -2.53 5.77
N GLU A 66 8.31 -1.24 5.65
CA GLU A 66 9.21 -0.69 4.64
C GLU A 66 10.64 -1.22 4.83
N GLY A 67 11.25 -1.76 3.78
CA GLY A 67 12.57 -2.39 3.81
C GLY A 67 13.75 -1.45 3.51
N GLY A 68 13.54 -0.12 3.56
CA GLY A 68 14.58 0.88 3.28
C GLY A 68 14.56 1.42 1.85
N GLY A 69 13.48 1.19 1.13
CA GLY A 69 13.26 1.62 -0.25
C GLY A 69 13.85 0.66 -1.28
N SER A 70 13.76 1.01 -2.56
CA SER A 70 14.19 0.19 -3.67
C SER A 70 15.48 0.69 -4.33
N PRO A 71 16.65 0.09 -4.05
CA PRO A 71 17.89 0.38 -4.79
C PRO A 71 17.73 0.17 -6.29
N ARG A 72 16.95 -0.83 -6.69
CA ARG A 72 16.65 -1.13 -8.10
C ARG A 72 15.93 0.02 -8.80
N ARG A 73 14.86 0.58 -8.20
CA ARG A 73 14.16 1.73 -8.79
C ARG A 73 15.06 2.95 -8.88
N ARG A 74 15.90 3.20 -7.86
CA ARG A 74 16.91 4.28 -7.88
C ARG A 74 18.00 4.06 -8.94
N ALA A 75 18.34 2.82 -9.26
CA ALA A 75 19.27 2.52 -10.36
C ALA A 75 18.65 2.80 -11.74
N ILE A 76 17.32 2.58 -11.90
CA ILE A 76 16.59 2.91 -13.13
C ILE A 76 16.37 4.42 -13.25
N PHE A 77 16.03 5.08 -12.13
CA PHE A 77 15.76 6.52 -12.09
C PHE A 77 16.28 7.11 -10.77
N LYS A 78 17.40 7.85 -10.87
CA LYS A 78 18.13 8.39 -9.72
C LYS A 78 17.28 9.31 -8.84
N ASP A 79 16.36 10.06 -9.46
CA ASP A 79 15.52 11.03 -8.77
C ASP A 79 14.23 10.42 -8.21
N TYR A 80 14.06 9.09 -8.28
CA TYR A 80 12.93 8.38 -7.72
C TYR A 80 12.80 8.68 -6.22
N LYS A 81 11.63 9.21 -5.81
CA LYS A 81 11.31 9.61 -4.44
C LYS A 81 12.29 10.64 -3.81
N SER A 82 13.10 11.35 -4.62
CA SER A 82 14.11 12.30 -4.12
C SER A 82 13.50 13.52 -3.41
N HIS A 83 12.27 13.89 -3.75
CA HIS A 83 11.57 15.06 -3.20
C HIS A 83 10.77 14.77 -1.91
N ARG A 84 10.77 13.52 -1.45
CA ARG A 84 10.06 13.16 -0.21
C ARG A 84 10.71 13.89 0.97
N ARG A 85 9.93 14.81 1.58
CA ARG A 85 10.33 15.52 2.78
C ARG A 85 9.99 14.69 4.02
N PRO A 86 10.73 14.87 5.13
CA PRO A 86 10.35 14.27 6.41
C PRO A 86 8.92 14.69 6.76
N GLU A 87 8.12 13.72 7.18
CA GLU A 87 6.77 13.97 7.67
C GLU A 87 6.82 14.92 8.87
N ARG A 88 6.03 15.97 8.83
CA ARG A 88 5.87 16.88 9.96
C ARG A 88 4.78 16.35 10.88
N LEU A 89 4.95 16.55 12.16
CA LEU A 89 3.86 16.35 13.11
C LEU A 89 2.70 17.30 12.76
N ASN A 90 1.53 16.83 13.13
CA ASN A 90 0.30 17.56 12.97
C ASN A 90 0.41 18.97 13.61
N ARG A 91 -0.22 19.94 12.95
CA ARG A 91 -0.37 21.32 13.38
C ARG A 91 -1.17 21.55 14.69
N PHE A 92 -1.58 20.47 15.36
CA PHE A 92 -2.27 20.55 16.66
C PHE A 92 -1.29 20.69 17.84
N TYR A 93 -0.01 20.47 17.61
CA TYR A 93 1.01 20.67 18.63
C TYR A 93 1.68 22.02 18.41
N GLU A 94 1.90 22.76 19.51
CA GLU A 94 2.73 23.94 19.52
C GLU A 94 4.19 23.55 19.21
N ASP A 95 5.01 24.53 18.83
CA ASP A 95 6.37 24.32 18.30
C ASP A 95 7.35 23.57 19.23
N ASP A 96 6.97 23.39 20.51
CA ASP A 96 7.80 22.77 21.53
C ASP A 96 7.88 21.24 21.51
N ILE A 97 7.03 20.56 20.74
CA ILE A 97 7.12 19.11 20.58
C ILE A 97 8.04 18.79 19.41
N PRO A 98 9.23 18.20 19.68
CA PRO A 98 10.18 17.92 18.62
C PRO A 98 9.58 16.93 17.61
N ASN A 99 9.27 17.44 16.44
CA ASN A 99 8.90 16.66 15.28
C ASN A 99 10.14 16.00 14.71
N THR A 100 10.66 15.03 15.41
CA THR A 100 11.95 14.44 15.07
C THR A 100 11.73 13.09 14.38
N VAL A 101 12.59 12.82 13.40
CA VAL A 101 12.77 11.47 12.83
C VAL A 101 12.99 10.46 13.96
N ALA A 102 13.71 10.84 15.01
CA ALA A 102 13.93 10.00 16.19
C ALA A 102 12.63 9.63 16.92
N GLY A 103 11.69 10.57 17.10
CA GLY A 103 10.37 10.29 17.70
C GLY A 103 9.54 9.33 16.88
N ARG A 104 9.52 9.53 15.54
CA ARG A 104 8.89 8.62 14.60
C ARG A 104 9.46 7.21 14.68
N ASP A 105 10.77 7.10 14.59
CA ASP A 105 11.46 5.81 14.58
C ASP A 105 11.33 5.07 15.92
N ASN A 106 11.28 5.81 17.04
CA ASN A 106 11.02 5.22 18.35
C ASN A 106 9.62 4.62 18.43
N GLN A 107 8.59 5.34 18.00
CA GLN A 107 7.21 4.80 17.97
C GLN A 107 7.10 3.57 17.08
N VAL A 108 7.77 3.52 15.91
CA VAL A 108 7.82 2.32 15.05
C VAL A 108 8.46 1.14 15.79
N LYS A 109 9.57 1.35 16.50
CA LYS A 109 10.22 0.29 17.30
C LYS A 109 9.31 -0.24 18.39
N ILE A 110 8.57 0.64 19.07
CA ILE A 110 7.59 0.25 20.09
C ILE A 110 6.46 -0.56 19.45
N LEU A 111 5.91 -0.08 18.34
CA LEU A 111 4.83 -0.75 17.63
C LEU A 111 5.25 -2.15 17.15
N VAL A 112 6.46 -2.30 16.61
CA VAL A 112 7.03 -3.62 16.23
C VAL A 112 7.12 -4.55 17.44
N LYS A 113 7.54 -4.06 18.61
CA LYS A 113 7.60 -4.85 19.85
C LYS A 113 6.20 -5.28 20.31
N LEU A 114 5.24 -4.36 20.29
CA LEU A 114 3.85 -4.64 20.67
C LEU A 114 3.21 -5.69 19.76
N LEU A 115 3.36 -5.57 18.45
CA LEU A 115 2.80 -6.52 17.48
C LEU A 115 3.42 -7.92 17.61
N LYS A 116 4.67 -8.07 18.05
CA LYS A 116 5.27 -9.39 18.35
C LYS A 116 4.56 -10.15 19.48
N LEU A 117 3.78 -9.44 20.30
CA LEU A 117 3.03 -10.02 21.42
C LEU A 117 1.59 -10.38 21.00
N THR A 118 1.27 -10.26 19.72
CA THR A 118 -0.04 -10.55 19.12
C THR A 118 0.10 -11.65 18.06
N PRO A 119 -1.01 -12.30 17.65
CA PRO A 119 -0.96 -13.32 16.60
C PRO A 119 -0.87 -12.74 15.18
N ILE A 120 -0.24 -11.57 15.03
CA ILE A 120 -0.08 -10.86 13.76
C ILE A 120 1.32 -11.12 13.22
N CYS A 121 1.41 -11.58 11.98
CA CYS A 121 2.68 -11.76 11.30
C CYS A 121 3.25 -10.42 10.83
N GLN A 122 4.49 -10.13 11.18
CA GLN A 122 5.21 -8.96 10.68
C GLN A 122 6.19 -9.36 9.60
N VAL A 123 6.09 -8.72 8.44
CA VAL A 123 6.99 -8.97 7.31
C VAL A 123 7.90 -7.77 7.11
N TYR A 124 9.20 -8.01 7.18
CA TYR A 124 10.23 -7.05 6.86
C TYR A 124 11.25 -7.67 5.92
N VAL A 125 11.41 -7.07 4.75
CA VAL A 125 12.35 -7.52 3.71
C VAL A 125 13.25 -6.36 3.35
N PRO A 126 14.57 -6.47 3.55
CA PRO A 126 15.50 -5.37 3.25
C PRO A 126 15.60 -5.10 1.76
N ASP A 127 15.97 -3.87 1.42
CA ASP A 127 16.25 -3.39 0.06
C ASP A 127 15.08 -3.53 -0.93
N CYS A 128 13.85 -3.52 -0.43
CA CYS A 128 12.64 -3.41 -1.24
C CYS A 128 11.60 -2.55 -0.54
N GLU A 129 10.59 -2.13 -1.29
CA GLU A 129 9.46 -1.38 -0.76
C GLU A 129 8.37 -2.32 -0.25
N ALA A 130 7.59 -1.88 0.72
CA ALA A 130 6.45 -2.65 1.23
C ALA A 130 5.45 -2.96 0.12
N ASP A 131 5.32 -2.07 -0.87
CA ASP A 131 4.44 -2.20 -2.02
C ASP A 131 4.77 -3.45 -2.84
N ASP A 132 6.06 -3.72 -3.10
CA ASP A 132 6.52 -4.88 -3.87
C ASP A 132 6.22 -6.17 -3.10
N VAL A 133 6.41 -6.15 -1.78
CA VAL A 133 6.10 -7.30 -0.90
C VAL A 133 4.60 -7.58 -0.91
N ILE A 134 3.76 -6.56 -0.73
CA ILE A 134 2.29 -6.68 -0.79
C ILE A 134 1.84 -7.14 -2.18
N GLY A 135 2.43 -6.60 -3.24
CA GLY A 135 2.18 -7.02 -4.62
C GLY A 135 2.45 -8.51 -4.82
N TYR A 136 3.62 -8.99 -4.39
CA TYR A 136 3.99 -10.40 -4.44
C TYR A 136 3.05 -11.28 -3.60
N MET A 137 2.81 -10.91 -2.35
CA MET A 137 1.93 -11.67 -1.47
C MET A 137 0.51 -11.77 -2.04
N SER A 138 0.00 -10.68 -2.61
CA SER A 138 -1.34 -10.64 -3.19
C SER A 138 -1.47 -11.49 -4.46
N ARG A 139 -0.49 -11.43 -5.37
CA ARG A 139 -0.58 -12.07 -6.70
C ARG A 139 -0.14 -13.53 -6.68
N TYR A 140 0.83 -13.88 -5.83
CA TYR A 140 1.50 -15.18 -5.89
C TYR A 140 1.33 -16.01 -4.63
N HIS A 141 1.69 -15.47 -3.45
CA HIS A 141 1.66 -16.26 -2.21
C HIS A 141 0.23 -16.59 -1.77
N PHE A 142 -0.68 -15.62 -1.86
CA PHE A 142 -2.11 -15.79 -1.50
C PHE A 142 -3.05 -15.72 -2.72
N LYS A 143 -2.62 -16.24 -3.88
CA LYS A 143 -3.38 -16.15 -5.13
C LYS A 143 -4.82 -16.64 -5.02
N ASP A 144 -5.06 -17.69 -4.23
CA ASP A 144 -6.35 -18.36 -4.10
C ASP A 144 -7.21 -17.84 -2.92
N ALA A 145 -6.68 -16.92 -2.10
CA ALA A 145 -7.40 -16.32 -0.97
C ALA A 145 -8.04 -14.98 -1.35
N LEU A 146 -9.06 -14.55 -0.59
CA LEU A 146 -9.51 -13.17 -0.62
C LEU A 146 -8.51 -12.29 0.14
N LYS A 147 -7.92 -11.30 -0.51
CA LYS A 147 -7.01 -10.34 0.10
C LYS A 147 -7.70 -9.01 0.31
N ILE A 148 -7.57 -8.49 1.53
CA ILE A 148 -7.91 -7.10 1.86
C ILE A 148 -6.60 -6.38 2.08
N ILE A 149 -6.27 -5.41 1.23
CA ILE A 149 -5.09 -4.56 1.37
C ILE A 149 -5.52 -3.29 2.10
N LEU A 150 -4.96 -3.06 3.28
CA LEU A 150 -5.21 -1.85 4.07
C LEU A 150 -4.17 -0.80 3.73
N SER A 151 -4.51 0.12 2.86
CA SER A 151 -3.67 1.26 2.47
C SER A 151 -4.48 2.40 1.88
N ALA A 152 -3.95 3.63 1.94
CA ALA A 152 -4.45 4.81 1.24
C ALA A 152 -3.75 5.04 -0.10
N ASP A 153 -2.70 4.29 -0.40
CA ASP A 153 -1.89 4.45 -1.60
C ASP A 153 -2.62 3.95 -2.84
N LYS A 154 -2.59 4.76 -3.89
CA LYS A 154 -3.21 4.45 -5.19
C LYS A 154 -2.44 3.41 -5.98
N ASP A 155 -1.16 3.18 -5.65
CA ASP A 155 -0.33 2.21 -6.36
C ASP A 155 -0.89 0.80 -6.26
N TYR A 156 -1.57 0.51 -5.16
CA TYR A 156 -2.27 -0.76 -4.97
C TYR A 156 -3.52 -0.95 -5.85
N TYR A 157 -4.03 0.11 -6.52
CA TYR A 157 -5.20 -0.05 -7.40
C TYR A 157 -4.95 -1.04 -8.53
N GLN A 158 -3.70 -1.18 -8.99
CA GLN A 158 -3.29 -2.20 -9.96
C GLN A 158 -3.41 -3.65 -9.45
N LEU A 159 -3.61 -3.84 -8.13
CA LEU A 159 -3.79 -5.16 -7.51
C LEU A 159 -5.25 -5.55 -7.32
N ILE A 160 -6.19 -4.61 -7.56
CA ILE A 160 -7.63 -4.88 -7.42
C ILE A 160 -8.07 -5.89 -8.47
N SER A 161 -8.78 -6.93 -8.02
CA SER A 161 -9.32 -8.01 -8.84
C SER A 161 -10.45 -8.71 -8.08
N GLU A 162 -11.05 -9.75 -8.64
CA GLU A 162 -12.04 -10.58 -7.92
C GLU A 162 -11.52 -11.13 -6.58
N GLY A 163 -10.21 -11.40 -6.47
CA GLY A 163 -9.57 -11.94 -5.26
C GLY A 163 -8.83 -10.91 -4.41
N SER A 164 -8.80 -9.63 -4.80
CA SER A 164 -8.06 -8.57 -4.08
C SER A 164 -8.83 -7.27 -4.07
N ILE A 165 -9.05 -6.71 -2.89
CA ILE A 165 -9.74 -5.44 -2.69
C ILE A 165 -8.92 -4.55 -1.75
N ILE A 166 -9.09 -3.24 -1.86
CA ILE A 166 -8.40 -2.28 -1.00
C ILE A 166 -9.39 -1.72 0.01
N TYR A 167 -9.00 -1.68 1.27
CA TYR A 167 -9.68 -0.86 2.25
C TYR A 167 -8.91 0.44 2.44
N SER A 168 -9.55 1.54 2.08
CA SER A 168 -8.98 2.87 2.26
C SER A 168 -9.28 3.40 3.67
N PRO A 169 -8.25 3.60 4.53
CA PRO A 169 -8.44 4.21 5.84
C PRO A 169 -8.84 5.68 5.75
N THR A 170 -8.56 6.34 4.62
CA THR A 170 -8.95 7.72 4.38
C THR A 170 -10.45 7.86 4.13
N TRP A 171 -11.00 7.02 3.28
CA TRP A 171 -12.43 7.07 2.95
C TRP A 171 -13.27 6.12 3.79
N LYS A 172 -12.63 5.29 4.63
CA LYS A 172 -13.27 4.29 5.50
C LYS A 172 -14.18 3.32 4.73
N LYS A 173 -13.81 3.01 3.49
CA LYS A 173 -14.56 2.12 2.60
C LYS A 173 -13.65 1.17 1.81
N LEU A 174 -14.27 0.12 1.29
CA LEU A 174 -13.65 -0.73 0.28
C LEU A 174 -13.58 0.00 -1.05
N ILE A 175 -12.49 -0.18 -1.76
CA ILE A 175 -12.28 0.27 -3.13
C ILE A 175 -12.22 -0.98 -4.01
N GLN A 176 -13.11 -1.04 -4.97
CA GLN A 176 -13.26 -2.13 -5.94
C GLN A 176 -13.02 -1.60 -7.36
N GLU A 177 -13.08 -2.47 -8.34
CA GLU A 177 -12.82 -2.14 -9.76
C GLU A 177 -13.65 -0.94 -10.24
N GLN A 178 -14.95 -0.94 -9.96
CA GLN A 178 -15.85 0.11 -10.42
C GLN A 178 -15.48 1.50 -9.88
N GLU A 179 -15.08 1.60 -8.59
CA GLU A 179 -14.64 2.88 -8.03
C GLU A 179 -13.38 3.43 -8.70
N VAL A 180 -12.49 2.56 -9.17
CA VAL A 180 -11.29 2.97 -9.90
C VAL A 180 -11.68 3.46 -11.29
N VAL A 181 -12.54 2.72 -12.00
CA VAL A 181 -13.04 3.13 -13.31
C VAL A 181 -13.81 4.45 -13.23
N ASP A 182 -14.71 4.60 -12.27
CA ASP A 182 -15.51 5.84 -12.10
C ASP A 182 -14.62 7.06 -11.83
N ARG A 183 -13.53 6.86 -11.10
CA ARG A 183 -12.66 7.96 -10.70
C ARG A 183 -11.60 8.32 -11.73
N PHE A 184 -11.01 7.32 -12.37
CA PHE A 184 -9.85 7.51 -13.26
C PHE A 184 -10.15 7.24 -14.73
N GLY A 185 -11.29 6.60 -15.04
CA GLY A 185 -11.64 6.13 -16.38
C GLY A 185 -10.76 4.98 -16.85
N VAL A 186 -10.10 4.28 -15.93
CA VAL A 186 -9.14 3.20 -16.20
C VAL A 186 -9.46 2.01 -15.31
N HIS A 187 -9.51 0.81 -15.89
CA HIS A 187 -9.68 -0.42 -15.13
C HIS A 187 -8.39 -0.76 -14.34
N PRO A 188 -8.49 -1.37 -13.15
CA PRO A 188 -7.33 -1.77 -12.35
C PRO A 188 -6.24 -2.51 -13.10
N VAL A 189 -6.59 -3.42 -14.00
CA VAL A 189 -5.64 -4.20 -14.83
C VAL A 189 -4.74 -3.30 -15.68
N ASN A 190 -5.21 -2.11 -16.06
CA ASN A 190 -4.50 -1.13 -16.87
C ASN A 190 -3.94 0.05 -16.04
N PHE A 191 -4.11 0.01 -14.71
CA PHE A 191 -3.77 1.15 -13.86
C PHE A 191 -2.26 1.46 -13.84
N ALA A 192 -1.40 0.43 -13.83
CA ALA A 192 0.04 0.61 -13.91
C ALA A 192 0.47 1.28 -15.22
N LEU A 193 -0.08 0.83 -16.36
CA LEU A 193 0.20 1.45 -17.67
C LEU A 193 -0.27 2.90 -17.71
N ALA A 194 -1.48 3.17 -17.23
CA ALA A 194 -2.00 4.54 -17.18
C ALA A 194 -1.14 5.44 -16.28
N LYS A 195 -0.69 4.93 -15.13
CA LYS A 195 0.21 5.65 -14.23
C LYS A 195 1.59 5.90 -14.87
N ALA A 196 2.11 4.95 -15.63
CA ALA A 196 3.37 5.12 -16.35
C ALA A 196 3.31 6.26 -17.41
N VAL A 197 2.16 6.43 -18.05
CA VAL A 197 1.91 7.52 -18.99
C VAL A 197 1.68 8.85 -18.30
N CYS A 198 0.82 8.85 -17.25
CA CYS A 198 0.43 10.08 -16.54
C CYS A 198 1.51 10.60 -15.59
N GLY A 199 2.46 9.74 -15.17
CA GLY A 199 3.44 10.05 -14.14
C GLY A 199 2.89 9.98 -12.72
N ASP A 200 3.77 10.27 -11.76
CA ASP A 200 3.45 10.37 -10.33
C ASP A 200 4.33 11.41 -9.64
N ASP A 201 3.74 12.55 -9.32
CA ASP A 201 4.45 13.65 -8.64
C ASP A 201 4.92 13.25 -7.25
N SER A 202 4.19 12.37 -6.55
CA SER A 202 4.55 11.93 -5.20
C SER A 202 5.84 11.11 -5.16
N ASP A 203 6.14 10.41 -6.26
CA ASP A 203 7.33 9.60 -6.45
C ASP A 203 8.37 10.27 -7.36
N ASN A 204 8.11 11.51 -7.76
CA ASN A 204 8.94 12.27 -8.69
C ASN A 204 9.10 11.58 -10.06
N ILE A 205 8.06 10.88 -10.52
CA ILE A 205 8.04 10.21 -11.82
C ILE A 205 7.35 11.15 -12.82
N PRO A 206 8.09 11.74 -13.80
CA PRO A 206 7.50 12.62 -14.80
C PRO A 206 6.60 11.83 -15.74
N GLY A 207 5.40 12.36 -16.00
CA GLY A 207 4.47 11.84 -17.01
C GLY A 207 4.66 12.47 -18.37
N ILE A 208 3.85 12.06 -19.34
CA ILE A 208 3.79 12.62 -20.67
C ILE A 208 3.10 13.99 -20.60
N GLU A 209 3.72 15.00 -21.17
CA GLU A 209 3.21 16.37 -21.16
C GLU A 209 1.80 16.45 -21.75
N GLY A 210 0.87 17.08 -20.99
CA GLY A 210 -0.53 17.26 -21.38
C GLY A 210 -1.38 16.00 -21.30
N VAL A 211 -0.84 14.89 -20.75
CA VAL A 211 -1.56 13.59 -20.66
C VAL A 211 -1.76 13.19 -19.20
N GLY A 212 -2.85 13.61 -18.61
CA GLY A 212 -3.34 13.07 -17.33
C GLY A 212 -4.40 12.00 -17.52
N PHE A 213 -4.83 11.35 -16.43
CA PHE A 213 -5.81 10.25 -16.45
C PHE A 213 -7.08 10.57 -17.28
N LYS A 214 -7.66 11.76 -17.12
CA LYS A 214 -8.85 12.17 -17.89
C LYS A 214 -8.60 12.22 -19.40
N THR A 215 -7.42 12.75 -19.80
CA THR A 215 -7.04 12.81 -21.21
C THR A 215 -6.80 11.41 -21.75
N LEU A 216 -6.06 10.60 -21.00
CA LEU A 216 -5.71 9.23 -21.38
C LEU A 216 -6.96 8.37 -21.54
N ALA A 217 -7.86 8.33 -20.54
CA ALA A 217 -9.11 7.57 -20.60
C ALA A 217 -10.03 8.00 -21.77
N LYS A 218 -10.11 9.31 -22.03
CA LYS A 218 -10.89 9.82 -23.18
C LYS A 218 -10.31 9.40 -24.53
N ARG A 219 -9.00 9.27 -24.65
CA ARG A 219 -8.30 8.98 -25.91
C ARG A 219 -8.12 7.49 -26.16
N PHE A 220 -8.02 6.71 -25.11
CA PHE A 220 -7.81 5.25 -25.13
C PHE A 220 -8.87 4.55 -24.29
N PRO A 221 -10.12 4.49 -24.78
CA PRO A 221 -11.24 3.93 -24.02
C PRO A 221 -11.07 2.44 -23.69
N ALA A 222 -10.23 1.72 -24.42
CA ALA A 222 -9.86 0.34 -24.12
C ALA A 222 -9.25 0.16 -22.71
N LEU A 223 -8.61 1.20 -22.16
CA LEU A 223 -8.06 1.18 -20.81
C LEU A 223 -9.12 1.06 -19.70
N ALA A 224 -10.39 1.38 -20.00
CA ALA A 224 -11.50 1.23 -19.06
C ALA A 224 -12.08 -0.19 -19.00
N LEU A 225 -11.68 -1.05 -19.94
CA LEU A 225 -12.16 -2.44 -20.03
C LEU A 225 -11.33 -3.35 -19.10
N ASP A 226 -11.90 -4.48 -18.74
CA ASP A 226 -11.28 -5.54 -17.91
C ASP A 226 -10.20 -6.36 -18.65
N THR A 227 -9.86 -5.95 -19.87
CA THR A 227 -8.79 -6.52 -20.68
C THR A 227 -7.49 -5.75 -20.50
N SER A 228 -6.38 -6.45 -20.31
CA SER A 228 -5.06 -5.83 -20.22
C SER A 228 -4.63 -5.24 -21.56
N VAL A 229 -4.27 -3.98 -21.57
CA VAL A 229 -3.65 -3.28 -22.69
C VAL A 229 -2.14 -3.23 -22.47
N THR A 230 -1.37 -3.68 -23.44
CA THR A 230 0.08 -3.62 -23.42
C THR A 230 0.58 -2.23 -23.83
N LEU A 231 1.82 -1.89 -23.45
CA LEU A 231 2.46 -0.66 -23.91
C LEU A 231 2.54 -0.61 -25.46
N GLN A 232 2.84 -1.74 -26.09
CA GLN A 232 2.94 -1.80 -27.56
C GLN A 232 1.60 -1.53 -28.26
N GLU A 233 0.50 -2.04 -27.73
CA GLU A 233 -0.84 -1.75 -28.25
C GLU A 233 -1.18 -0.28 -28.10
N LEU A 234 -0.88 0.33 -26.94
CA LEU A 234 -1.09 1.75 -26.70
C LEU A 234 -0.31 2.62 -27.68
N LEU A 235 0.97 2.31 -27.90
CA LEU A 235 1.85 3.03 -28.85
C LEU A 235 1.41 2.84 -30.29
N THR A 236 1.01 1.64 -30.69
CA THR A 236 0.49 1.34 -32.02
C THR A 236 -0.77 2.13 -32.30
N GLU A 237 -1.73 2.18 -31.36
CA GLU A 237 -2.94 2.98 -31.50
C GLU A 237 -2.61 4.48 -31.62
N ALA A 238 -1.69 4.99 -30.75
CA ALA A 238 -1.27 6.39 -30.78
C ALA A 238 -0.64 6.76 -32.15
N SER A 239 0.29 5.96 -32.66
CA SER A 239 0.96 6.16 -33.95
C SER A 239 -0.02 6.13 -35.11
N HIS A 240 -0.93 5.14 -35.13
CA HIS A 240 -1.99 5.04 -36.16
C HIS A 240 -2.90 6.28 -36.18
N LYS A 241 -3.24 6.84 -35.00
CA LYS A 241 -4.02 8.10 -34.92
C LYS A 241 -3.27 9.29 -35.51
N VAL A 242 -1.96 9.38 -35.25
CA VAL A 242 -1.10 10.44 -35.83
C VAL A 242 -1.03 10.29 -37.34
N GLU A 243 -0.74 9.10 -37.86
CA GLU A 243 -0.67 8.81 -39.30
C GLU A 243 -1.99 9.06 -40.02
N SER A 244 -3.12 8.81 -39.36
CA SER A 244 -4.46 9.10 -39.86
C SER A 244 -4.82 10.60 -39.83
N GLY A 245 -3.86 11.48 -39.52
CA GLY A 245 -4.02 12.94 -39.57
C GLY A 245 -4.68 13.54 -38.31
N SER A 246 -4.76 12.83 -37.19
CA SER A 246 -5.26 13.39 -35.94
C SER A 246 -4.37 14.55 -35.46
N LYS A 247 -4.99 15.70 -35.16
CA LYS A 247 -4.31 16.87 -34.60
C LYS A 247 -4.21 16.86 -33.08
N VAL A 248 -4.60 15.76 -32.43
CA VAL A 248 -4.61 15.64 -30.98
C VAL A 248 -3.19 15.40 -30.48
N GLN A 249 -2.63 16.40 -29.82
CA GLN A 249 -1.23 16.39 -29.36
C GLN A 249 -0.91 15.20 -28.44
N ALA A 250 -1.88 14.75 -27.64
CA ALA A 250 -1.69 13.61 -26.74
C ALA A 250 -1.24 12.32 -27.46
N TYR A 251 -1.77 12.03 -28.65
CA TYR A 251 -1.34 10.85 -29.42
C TYR A 251 0.12 10.96 -29.84
N LYS A 252 0.51 12.14 -30.37
CA LYS A 252 1.89 12.39 -30.77
C LYS A 252 2.84 12.31 -29.57
N ASN A 253 2.47 12.98 -28.44
CA ASN A 253 3.31 12.96 -27.26
C ASN A 253 3.49 11.55 -26.69
N ILE A 254 2.49 10.68 -26.76
CA ILE A 254 2.60 9.28 -26.33
C ILE A 254 3.49 8.50 -27.31
N ALA A 255 3.24 8.60 -28.62
CA ALA A 255 4.01 7.88 -29.63
C ALA A 255 5.51 8.24 -29.61
N ASP A 256 5.83 9.52 -29.38
CA ASP A 256 7.21 10.03 -29.37
C ASP A 256 7.98 9.72 -28.07
N ASN A 257 7.31 9.19 -27.01
CA ASN A 257 7.93 9.03 -25.69
C ASN A 257 7.92 7.58 -25.17
N GLU A 258 8.06 6.59 -26.04
CA GLU A 258 8.09 5.17 -25.67
C GLU A 258 9.08 4.86 -24.54
N VAL A 259 10.33 5.34 -24.67
CA VAL A 259 11.41 5.08 -23.71
C VAL A 259 11.05 5.61 -22.32
N LEU A 260 10.43 6.79 -22.23
CA LEU A 260 9.98 7.37 -20.97
C LEU A 260 8.88 6.53 -20.34
N ILE A 261 7.88 6.11 -21.12
CA ILE A 261 6.76 5.30 -20.61
C ILE A 261 7.26 3.92 -20.16
N GLN A 262 8.15 3.28 -20.92
CA GLN A 262 8.75 1.99 -20.57
C GLN A 262 9.53 2.07 -19.25
N ARG A 263 10.34 3.13 -19.07
CA ARG A 263 11.04 3.40 -17.81
C ARG A 263 10.04 3.56 -16.66
N ASN A 264 9.03 4.40 -16.83
CA ASN A 264 8.02 4.67 -15.82
C ASN A 264 7.25 3.39 -15.46
N LEU A 265 6.90 2.57 -16.46
CA LEU A 265 6.22 1.30 -16.23
C LEU A 265 7.06 0.36 -15.35
N SER A 266 8.38 0.32 -15.57
CA SER A 266 9.30 -0.43 -14.72
C SER A 266 9.39 0.08 -13.28
N LEU A 267 9.07 1.37 -13.05
CA LEU A 267 9.08 1.99 -11.72
C LEU A 267 7.75 1.76 -10.97
N VAL A 268 6.61 1.82 -11.67
CA VAL A 268 5.29 1.80 -11.03
C VAL A 268 4.66 0.42 -10.91
N THR A 269 5.12 -0.55 -11.70
CA THR A 269 4.55 -1.91 -11.68
C THR A 269 4.92 -2.64 -10.39
N LEU A 270 3.91 -3.18 -9.71
CA LEU A 270 4.07 -4.02 -8.53
C LEU A 270 4.03 -5.49 -8.96
N ASP A 271 5.22 -6.02 -9.29
CA ASP A 271 5.38 -7.41 -9.72
C ASP A 271 6.71 -7.99 -9.24
N THR A 272 6.88 -9.31 -9.39
CA THR A 272 8.10 -10.07 -9.06
C THR A 272 9.37 -9.50 -9.69
N ALA A 273 9.24 -8.81 -10.82
CA ALA A 273 10.36 -8.13 -11.47
C ALA A 273 11.11 -7.13 -10.55
N ASN A 274 10.47 -6.64 -9.50
CA ASN A 274 11.07 -5.72 -8.53
C ASN A 274 11.68 -6.41 -7.31
N LEU A 275 11.52 -7.72 -7.18
CA LEU A 275 12.05 -8.52 -6.09
C LEU A 275 13.17 -9.45 -6.58
N ALA A 276 14.26 -9.51 -5.81
CA ALA A 276 15.27 -10.53 -6.01
C ALA A 276 14.81 -11.89 -5.45
N ALA A 277 15.36 -12.97 -5.98
CA ALA A 277 14.99 -14.33 -5.55
C ALA A 277 15.14 -14.55 -4.03
N TYR A 278 16.18 -13.97 -3.41
CA TYR A 278 16.37 -14.06 -1.95
C TYR A 278 15.28 -13.33 -1.16
N GLN A 279 14.75 -12.22 -1.71
CA GLN A 279 13.65 -11.46 -1.09
C GLN A 279 12.35 -12.26 -1.15
N ILE A 280 12.05 -12.86 -2.31
CA ILE A 280 10.91 -13.78 -2.48
C ILE A 280 11.01 -14.94 -1.51
N LYS A 281 12.18 -15.59 -1.44
CA LYS A 281 12.41 -16.68 -0.49
C LYS A 281 12.16 -16.21 0.94
N ARG A 282 12.68 -15.04 1.33
CA ARG A 282 12.49 -14.47 2.67
C ARG A 282 11.02 -14.22 2.99
N ILE A 283 10.23 -13.71 2.04
CA ILE A 283 8.79 -13.52 2.22
C ILE A 283 8.13 -14.85 2.53
N ASN A 284 8.37 -15.86 1.70
CA ASN A 284 7.80 -17.19 1.88
C ASN A 284 8.25 -17.83 3.20
N ASP A 285 9.54 -17.78 3.53
CA ASP A 285 10.06 -18.31 4.80
C ASP A 285 9.40 -17.66 6.02
N ILE A 286 9.15 -16.34 5.99
CA ILE A 286 8.45 -15.63 7.07
C ILE A 286 7.00 -16.08 7.16
N CYS A 287 6.29 -16.16 6.04
CA CYS A 287 4.87 -16.50 6.02
C CYS A 287 4.64 -17.97 6.43
N ASP A 288 5.44 -18.89 5.87
CA ASP A 288 5.26 -20.33 6.05
C ASP A 288 5.71 -20.82 7.44
N ASN A 289 6.70 -20.16 8.05
CA ASN A 289 7.23 -20.51 9.37
C ASN A 289 6.70 -19.64 10.50
N PHE A 290 5.78 -18.73 10.24
CA PHE A 290 5.21 -17.87 11.27
C PHE A 290 4.46 -18.69 12.32
N LYS A 291 4.85 -18.53 13.59
CA LYS A 291 4.17 -19.11 14.74
C LYS A 291 3.47 -18.00 15.51
N PRO A 292 2.15 -17.90 15.42
CA PRO A 292 1.40 -16.87 16.13
C PRO A 292 1.58 -17.01 17.64
N SER A 293 1.82 -15.89 18.32
CA SER A 293 1.87 -15.82 19.77
C SER A 293 0.81 -14.87 20.31
N ARG A 294 0.44 -15.03 21.59
CA ARG A 294 -0.54 -14.15 22.21
C ARG A 294 -0.16 -13.92 23.67
N ASN A 295 0.46 -12.77 23.95
CA ASN A 295 0.90 -12.42 25.30
C ASN A 295 0.31 -11.07 25.74
N LYS A 296 -0.95 -11.09 26.17
CA LYS A 296 -1.68 -9.90 26.60
C LYS A 296 -1.04 -9.21 27.79
N ILE A 297 -0.51 -9.96 28.76
CA ILE A 297 0.10 -9.39 29.97
C ILE A 297 1.33 -8.57 29.62
N GLU A 298 2.24 -9.12 28.81
CA GLU A 298 3.42 -8.39 28.36
C GLU A 298 3.06 -7.22 27.44
N PHE A 299 2.00 -7.34 26.65
CA PHE A 299 1.48 -6.24 25.84
C PHE A 299 1.06 -5.05 26.72
N ILE A 300 0.29 -5.32 27.78
CA ILE A 300 -0.13 -4.30 28.75
C ILE A 300 1.11 -3.67 29.43
N ARG A 301 2.06 -4.48 29.90
CA ARG A 301 3.30 -3.99 30.50
C ARG A 301 4.09 -3.09 29.54
N ALA A 302 4.23 -3.51 28.30
CA ALA A 302 4.94 -2.74 27.30
C ALA A 302 4.27 -1.37 27.03
N LEU A 303 2.93 -1.32 26.94
CA LEU A 303 2.20 -0.06 26.81
C LEU A 303 2.39 0.86 28.01
N LEU A 304 2.30 0.30 29.22
CA LEU A 304 2.46 1.07 30.48
C LEU A 304 3.88 1.66 30.61
N ASN A 305 4.89 0.90 30.21
CA ASN A 305 6.28 1.37 30.18
C ASN A 305 6.48 2.55 29.22
N GLU A 306 5.70 2.61 28.15
CA GLU A 306 5.72 3.74 27.21
C GLU A 306 4.71 4.85 27.60
N GLY A 307 4.17 4.81 28.82
CA GLY A 307 3.22 5.80 29.32
C GLY A 307 1.86 5.78 28.63
N ILE A 308 1.53 4.72 27.87
CA ILE A 308 0.26 4.60 27.13
C ILE A 308 -0.77 3.89 28.02
N GLN A 309 -1.72 4.65 28.57
CA GLN A 309 -2.74 4.14 29.49
C GLN A 309 -4.17 4.16 28.89
N THR A 310 -4.36 4.88 27.79
CA THR A 310 -5.70 5.14 27.23
C THR A 310 -6.16 4.10 26.20
N PHE A 311 -5.28 3.16 25.80
CA PHE A 311 -5.62 2.16 24.80
C PHE A 311 -6.30 0.94 25.42
N ASN A 312 -7.45 0.54 24.86
CA ASN A 312 -8.20 -0.63 25.33
C ASN A 312 -7.62 -1.93 24.75
N VAL A 313 -6.72 -2.55 25.52
CA VAL A 313 -6.04 -3.80 25.13
C VAL A 313 -7.01 -4.98 25.08
N ASP A 314 -8.03 -5.01 25.96
CA ASP A 314 -8.99 -6.11 26.00
C ASP A 314 -9.77 -6.23 24.70
N GLN A 315 -10.22 -5.11 24.16
CA GLN A 315 -10.89 -5.08 22.86
C GLN A 315 -9.99 -5.50 21.70
N LEU A 316 -8.72 -5.11 21.70
CA LEU A 316 -7.77 -5.55 20.67
C LEU A 316 -7.60 -7.08 20.71
N PHE A 317 -7.33 -7.64 21.90
CA PHE A 317 -7.13 -9.08 22.04
C PHE A 317 -8.40 -9.89 21.80
N LEU A 318 -9.57 -9.32 22.10
CA LEU A 318 -10.87 -9.90 21.72
C LEU A 318 -11.03 -9.92 20.19
N ALA A 319 -10.75 -8.81 19.52
CA ALA A 319 -10.79 -8.74 18.05
C ALA A 319 -9.87 -9.78 17.39
N LEU A 320 -8.68 -10.02 17.97
CA LEU A 320 -7.70 -10.98 17.47
C LEU A 320 -7.97 -12.43 17.92
N SER A 321 -9.03 -12.70 18.69
CA SER A 321 -9.25 -14.02 19.32
C SER A 321 -9.47 -15.16 18.34
N HIS A 322 -10.02 -14.86 17.15
CA HIS A 322 -10.29 -15.84 16.09
C HIS A 322 -9.03 -16.26 15.30
N ILE A 323 -7.93 -15.50 15.38
CA ILE A 323 -6.66 -15.89 14.76
C ILE A 323 -6.07 -17.02 15.60
N GLN A 324 -5.94 -18.21 15.00
CA GLN A 324 -5.43 -19.38 15.69
C GLN A 324 -3.97 -19.20 16.10
N THR A 325 -3.67 -19.56 17.36
CA THR A 325 -2.30 -19.71 17.85
C THR A 325 -1.99 -21.20 17.87
N SER A 326 -0.90 -21.60 17.24
CA SER A 326 -0.40 -22.98 17.30
C SER A 326 0.02 -23.37 18.71
#